data_c4a794d5a7caada6a1af46a7a3a573bd
#
_entry.id   c4a794d5a7caada6a1af46a7a3a573bd
#
_cell.length_a   1.000
_cell.length_b   1.000
_cell.length_c   1.000
_cell.angle_alpha   90.00
_cell.angle_beta   90.00
_cell.angle_gamma   90.00
#
_symmetry.space_group_name_H-M   'P 1'
#
loop_
_entity.id
_entity.type
_entity.pdbx_description
1 polymer ?
#
loop_
_entity_poly.entity_id
_entity_poly.type
_entity_poly.pdbx_seq_one_letter_code
_entity_poly.pdbx_strand_id
1 'polypeptide(L)'
;LXXXXXXXXXXXGKRVLVFDADFGLANVEVMFGAIPKYNLADVIYHGKQITEIISEGPMGIGFVSGGTGVTGLGNLTDEQISYLLHCFGELDQMADVILVDTGAGIANHVLEFVLASPEVLVVTTPEPTSLTDSYSLLKSLYRNPKFNREYTKISVLSNRVTSAAEGRGVYDKLNTVVGQFLEGEITYAGMIPQDSALEKAIRMQKPVSLQAPLSKSARAFEVVAAELLQGESSDAYRSFGLSRLFSGFWKQKNEGVE
;
A
#
# COMPACT_ATOMS: atom_id res chain seq x y z
N LEU A 1 5.78 -2.60 -7.23
CA LEU A 1 4.35 -2.45 -7.49
C LEU A 1 3.79 -1.06 -7.22
N UNK A 2 4.05 -0.57 -6.22
CA UNK A 2 3.58 0.73 -5.83
C UNK A 2 3.93 1.88 -6.75
N UNK A 3 4.98 1.80 -7.25
CA UNK A 3 5.43 2.81 -8.14
C UNK A 3 4.83 2.73 -9.54
N UNK A 4 4.45 1.72 -9.85
CA UNK A 4 3.77 1.47 -11.08
C UNK A 4 2.29 1.76 -11.05
N UNK A 5 1.78 1.65 -9.96
CA UNK A 5 0.41 1.96 -9.68
C UNK A 5 0.19 3.44 -9.52
N UNK A 6 1.13 3.96 -9.12
CA UNK A 6 1.11 5.37 -8.92
C UNK A 6 1.18 6.15 -10.22
N UNK A 7 1.77 5.62 -11.03
CA UNK A 7 1.87 6.22 -12.32
C UNK A 7 0.59 6.07 -13.14
N UNK A 8 -0.10 5.17 -12.84
CA UNK A 8 -1.35 4.95 -13.43
C UNK A 8 -2.48 5.75 -12.80
N UNK A 9 -2.33 6.03 -11.67
CA UNK A 9 -3.25 6.85 -10.96
C UNK A 9 -3.08 8.32 -11.26
N UNK A 10 -2.08 8.55 -11.60
CA UNK A 10 -1.79 9.88 -12.03
C UNK A 10 -2.26 10.15 -13.45
N UNK A 11 -2.33 9.22 -14.04
CA UNK A 11 -2.86 9.30 -15.35
C UNK A 11 -4.34 9.47 -15.47
N UNK A 12 -4.84 9.26 -14.41
CA UNK A 12 -6.24 9.46 -14.20
C UNK A 12 -6.53 10.79 -13.60
N GLY A 13 -5.68 11.68 -13.61
CA GLY A 13 -5.73 13.02 -13.10
C GLY A 13 -5.82 13.16 -11.60
N LYS A 14 -5.50 12.13 -10.85
CA LYS A 14 -5.53 12.15 -9.39
C LYS A 14 -4.21 12.63 -8.81
N ARG A 15 -4.25 13.36 -7.68
CA ARG A 15 -3.05 13.71 -6.90
C ARG A 15 -2.67 12.49 -6.08
N VAL A 16 -1.51 11.91 -6.39
CA VAL A 16 -1.07 10.65 -5.77
C VAL A 16 0.14 10.89 -4.89
N LEU A 17 0.09 10.34 -3.68
CA LEU A 17 1.21 10.33 -2.74
C LEU A 17 1.56 8.88 -2.43
N VAL A 18 2.86 8.56 -2.52
CA VAL A 18 3.35 7.23 -2.15
C VAL A 18 4.08 7.34 -0.81
N PHE A 19 3.70 6.52 0.14
CA PHE A 19 4.28 6.49 1.48
C PHE A 19 5.04 5.16 1.63
N ASP A 20 6.37 5.25 1.76
CA ASP A 20 7.22 4.06 1.92
C ASP A 20 7.22 3.65 3.38
N ALA A 21 6.46 2.62 3.71
CA ALA A 21 6.36 2.07 5.05
C ALA A 21 7.18 0.78 5.23
N ASP A 22 8.05 0.46 4.28
CA ASP A 22 9.02 -0.63 4.43
C ASP A 22 10.27 -0.07 5.13
N PHE A 23 10.17 0.04 6.42
CA PHE A 23 11.18 0.71 7.25
C PHE A 23 12.49 -0.07 7.25
N GLY A 24 13.55 0.55 6.74
CA GLY A 24 14.87 -0.04 6.63
C GLY A 24 15.27 -0.46 5.22
N LEU A 25 14.29 -0.58 4.32
CA LEU A 25 14.54 -0.89 2.89
C LEU A 25 13.79 0.14 2.03
N ALA A 26 14.41 1.28 1.79
CA ALA A 26 13.77 2.39 1.08
C ALA A 26 13.61 2.07 -0.41
N ASN A 27 12.50 1.43 -0.74
CA ASN A 27 12.23 0.92 -2.09
C ASN A 27 11.73 2.01 -3.05
N VAL A 28 10.90 2.94 -2.55
CA VAL A 28 10.27 3.96 -3.40
C VAL A 28 11.32 4.91 -3.98
N GLU A 29 12.27 5.38 -3.15
CA GLU A 29 13.32 6.27 -3.63
C GLU A 29 14.22 5.58 -4.66
N VAL A 30 14.47 4.27 -4.50
CA VAL A 30 15.24 3.49 -5.47
C VAL A 30 14.47 3.40 -6.79
N MET A 31 13.17 3.09 -6.72
CA MET A 31 12.34 2.96 -7.93
C MET A 31 12.19 4.27 -8.70
N PHE A 32 12.18 5.39 -7.99
CA PHE A 32 12.05 6.70 -8.63
C PHE A 32 13.40 7.31 -9.03
N GLY A 33 14.51 6.70 -8.58
CA GLY A 33 15.84 7.22 -8.85
C GLY A 33 16.08 8.59 -8.21
N ALA A 34 15.45 8.83 -7.08
CA ALA A 34 15.48 10.12 -6.39
C ALA A 34 15.89 9.92 -4.94
N ILE A 35 16.76 10.79 -4.44
CA ILE A 35 17.19 10.76 -3.04
C ILE A 35 16.52 11.95 -2.32
N PRO A 36 15.60 11.69 -1.40
CA PRO A 36 14.92 12.78 -0.70
C PRO A 36 15.84 13.46 0.31
N LYS A 37 15.60 14.75 0.54
CA LYS A 37 16.36 15.53 1.51
C LYS A 37 16.03 15.09 2.95
N TYR A 38 14.77 14.78 3.22
CA TYR A 38 14.28 14.37 4.52
C TYR A 38 13.43 13.11 4.39
N ASN A 39 13.33 12.35 5.48
CA ASN A 39 12.59 11.10 5.51
C ASN A 39 11.78 10.98 6.83
N LEU A 40 11.12 9.83 7.04
CA LEU A 40 10.29 9.61 8.22
C LEU A 40 11.07 9.71 9.53
N ALA A 41 12.37 9.37 9.54
CA ALA A 41 13.18 9.52 10.73
C ALA A 41 13.25 10.99 11.17
N ASP A 42 13.28 11.91 10.20
CA ASP A 42 13.28 13.34 10.51
C ASP A 42 11.98 13.80 11.16
N VAL A 43 10.85 13.17 10.80
CA VAL A 43 9.57 13.45 11.46
C VAL A 43 9.58 12.91 12.88
N ILE A 44 10.03 11.68 13.08
CA ILE A 44 9.99 11.00 14.37
C ILE A 44 11.02 11.57 15.35
N TYR A 45 12.24 11.82 14.88
CA TYR A 45 13.38 12.13 15.76
C TYR A 45 13.88 13.57 15.68
N HIS A 46 13.55 14.32 14.62
CA HIS A 46 14.13 15.65 14.38
C HIS A 46 13.09 16.76 14.24
N GLY A 47 11.84 16.50 14.60
CA GLY A 47 10.79 17.51 14.67
C GLY A 47 10.30 18.06 13.35
N LYS A 48 10.58 17.39 12.24
CA LYS A 48 10.05 17.81 10.93
C LYS A 48 8.55 17.51 10.83
N GLN A 49 7.82 18.40 10.14
CA GLN A 49 6.43 18.13 9.80
C GLN A 49 6.36 17.13 8.63
N ILE A 50 5.31 16.33 8.59
CA ILE A 50 5.15 15.35 7.50
C ILE A 50 5.12 16.04 6.12
N THR A 51 4.57 17.24 6.04
CA THR A 51 4.50 18.01 4.80
C THR A 51 5.87 18.48 4.31
N GLU A 52 6.84 18.65 5.22
CA GLU A 52 8.20 19.10 4.86
C GLU A 52 9.04 18.00 4.22
N ILE A 53 8.67 16.73 4.41
CA ILE A 53 9.46 15.60 3.93
C ILE A 53 8.91 14.99 2.63
N ILE A 54 7.83 15.56 2.08
CA ILE A 54 7.29 15.10 0.79
C ILE A 54 8.27 15.51 -0.30
N SER A 55 8.71 14.54 -1.10
CA SER A 55 9.57 14.75 -2.26
C SER A 55 8.76 14.57 -3.53
N GLU A 56 9.19 15.23 -4.60
CA GLU A 56 8.55 15.09 -5.90
C GLU A 56 9.22 13.98 -6.71
N GLY A 57 8.43 13.02 -7.14
CA GLY A 57 8.83 11.94 -8.02
C GLY A 57 8.37 12.17 -9.45
N PRO A 58 8.45 11.14 -10.29
CA PRO A 58 8.05 11.24 -11.70
C PRO A 58 6.60 11.67 -11.86
N MET A 59 6.34 12.53 -12.85
CA MET A 59 4.99 13.00 -13.22
C MET A 59 4.26 13.73 -12.09
N GLY A 60 5.01 14.32 -11.15
CA GLY A 60 4.39 15.06 -10.06
C GLY A 60 3.84 14.21 -8.93
N ILE A 61 4.14 12.92 -8.92
CA ILE A 61 3.78 12.06 -7.79
C ILE A 61 4.60 12.47 -6.57
N GLY A 62 3.93 12.74 -5.46
CA GLY A 62 4.61 12.97 -4.21
C GLY A 62 5.04 11.66 -3.57
N PHE A 63 6.15 11.66 -2.86
CA PHE A 63 6.51 10.47 -2.09
C PHE A 63 7.17 10.83 -0.77
N VAL A 64 6.96 9.96 0.21
CA VAL A 64 7.54 10.05 1.55
C VAL A 64 8.41 8.82 1.75
N SER A 65 9.70 9.04 1.97
CA SER A 65 10.66 7.96 2.14
C SER A 65 10.73 7.49 3.59
N GLY A 66 10.84 6.17 3.78
CA GLY A 66 11.12 5.58 5.07
C GLY A 66 12.57 5.78 5.51
N GLY A 67 13.46 6.09 4.55
CA GLY A 67 14.89 6.27 4.82
C GLY A 67 15.67 4.96 4.71
N THR A 68 16.79 5.01 4.00
CA THR A 68 17.67 3.84 3.80
C THR A 68 18.65 3.73 4.96
N GLY A 69 18.72 2.54 5.57
CA GLY A 69 19.68 2.24 6.61
C GLY A 69 19.54 3.06 7.88
N VAL A 70 18.37 3.65 8.10
CA VAL A 70 18.13 4.43 9.31
C VAL A 70 17.82 3.46 10.46
N THR A 71 18.69 3.47 11.46
CA THR A 71 18.49 2.68 12.65
C THR A 71 17.29 3.22 13.45
N GLY A 72 16.44 2.32 13.91
CA GLY A 72 15.32 2.67 14.75
C GLY A 72 13.96 2.63 14.08
N LEU A 73 13.88 2.79 12.73
CA LEU A 73 12.58 2.75 12.06
C LEU A 73 11.97 1.35 12.05
N GLY A 74 12.79 0.30 12.12
CA GLY A 74 12.30 -1.07 12.21
C GLY A 74 11.71 -1.44 13.56
N ASN A 75 11.95 -0.62 14.59
CA ASN A 75 11.53 -0.88 15.97
C ASN A 75 10.76 0.30 16.55
N LEU A 76 9.81 0.84 15.77
CA LEU A 76 8.98 1.95 16.25
C LEU A 76 8.09 1.50 17.41
N THR A 77 7.96 2.36 18.41
CA THR A 77 7.02 2.15 19.50
C THR A 77 5.58 2.34 18.99
N ASP A 78 4.61 1.85 19.74
CA ASP A 78 3.19 2.04 19.40
C ASP A 78 2.84 3.54 19.34
N GLU A 79 3.44 4.35 20.22
CA GLU A 79 3.23 5.80 20.22
C GLU A 79 3.79 6.44 18.95
N GLN A 80 4.95 5.99 18.49
CA GLN A 80 5.55 6.50 17.24
C GLN A 80 4.72 6.11 16.02
N ILE A 81 4.23 4.88 15.98
CA ILE A 81 3.33 4.43 14.90
C ILE A 81 2.05 5.26 14.91
N SER A 82 1.45 5.45 16.08
CA SER A 82 0.23 6.27 16.24
C SER A 82 0.47 7.71 15.79
N TYR A 83 1.64 8.27 16.11
CA TYR A 83 2.01 9.62 15.66
C TYR A 83 2.09 9.71 14.13
N LEU A 84 2.72 8.73 13.49
CA LEU A 84 2.80 8.70 12.03
C LEU A 84 1.41 8.57 11.40
N LEU A 85 0.56 7.73 11.96
CA LEU A 85 -0.82 7.57 11.47
C LEU A 85 -1.60 8.89 11.63
N HIS A 86 -1.38 9.59 12.74
CA HIS A 86 -1.99 10.91 12.95
C HIS A 86 -1.53 11.91 11.89
N CYS A 87 -0.25 11.89 11.53
CA CYS A 87 0.30 12.79 10.51
C CYS A 87 -0.36 12.60 9.14
N PHE A 88 -0.91 11.42 8.85
CA PHE A 88 -1.61 11.16 7.59
C PHE A 88 -2.83 12.08 7.43
N GLY A 89 -3.45 12.50 8.53
CA GLY A 89 -4.56 13.44 8.48
C GLY A 89 -4.19 14.76 7.82
N GLU A 90 -2.94 15.18 7.96
CA GLU A 90 -2.44 16.41 7.33
C GLU A 90 -2.29 16.25 5.82
N LEU A 91 -2.11 15.02 5.35
CA LEU A 91 -1.93 14.72 3.92
C LEU A 91 -3.24 14.60 3.16
N ASP A 92 -4.37 14.50 3.86
CA ASP A 92 -5.69 14.26 3.26
C ASP A 92 -6.09 15.36 2.27
N GLN A 93 -5.68 16.59 2.51
CA GLN A 93 -5.99 17.71 1.64
C GLN A 93 -5.00 17.87 0.48
N MET A 94 -3.88 17.16 0.54
CA MET A 94 -2.81 17.26 -0.45
C MET A 94 -2.88 16.17 -1.52
N ALA A 95 -3.60 15.09 -1.26
CA ALA A 95 -3.64 13.94 -2.14
C ALA A 95 -5.06 13.38 -2.25
N ASP A 96 -5.39 12.89 -3.42
CA ASP A 96 -6.64 12.17 -3.67
C ASP A 96 -6.47 10.68 -3.37
N VAL A 97 -5.26 10.17 -3.56
CA VAL A 97 -4.90 8.77 -3.32
C VAL A 97 -3.57 8.73 -2.56
N ILE A 98 -3.54 8.01 -1.45
CA ILE A 98 -2.29 7.72 -0.73
C ILE A 98 -2.06 6.21 -0.80
N LEU A 99 -0.94 5.83 -1.40
CA LEU A 99 -0.51 4.43 -1.48
C LEU A 99 0.53 4.19 -0.39
N VAL A 100 0.21 3.33 0.57
CA VAL A 100 1.13 2.95 1.64
C VAL A 100 1.80 1.64 1.26
N ASP A 101 3.08 1.68 0.96
CA ASP A 101 3.85 0.51 0.52
C ASP A 101 4.52 -0.12 1.75
N THR A 102 3.88 -1.15 2.29
CA THR A 102 4.41 -1.86 3.46
C THR A 102 5.44 -2.91 3.03
N GLY A 103 6.33 -3.26 3.94
CA GLY A 103 7.16 -4.43 3.76
C GLY A 103 6.33 -5.72 3.87
N ALA A 104 6.93 -6.83 3.50
CA ALA A 104 6.31 -8.14 3.66
C ALA A 104 6.24 -8.53 5.15
N GLY A 105 5.32 -9.42 5.47
CA GLY A 105 5.23 -10.01 6.79
C GLY A 105 4.11 -9.47 7.65
N ILE A 106 4.18 -9.82 8.93
CA ILE A 106 3.12 -9.54 9.90
C ILE A 106 3.64 -8.74 11.10
N ALA A 107 4.72 -7.97 10.91
CA ALA A 107 5.25 -7.12 11.97
C ALA A 107 4.19 -6.10 12.41
N ASN A 108 4.30 -5.65 13.66
CA ASN A 108 3.30 -4.78 14.26
C ASN A 108 3.03 -3.52 13.43
N HIS A 109 4.09 -2.87 12.93
CA HIS A 109 3.91 -1.66 12.12
C HIS A 109 3.16 -1.94 10.81
N VAL A 110 3.40 -3.11 10.19
CA VAL A 110 2.67 -3.51 8.97
C VAL A 110 1.18 -3.64 9.27
N LEU A 111 0.85 -4.39 10.33
CA LEU A 111 -0.55 -4.61 10.72
C LEU A 111 -1.26 -3.30 11.09
N GLU A 112 -0.57 -2.40 11.79
CA GLU A 112 -1.18 -1.11 12.16
C GLU A 112 -1.50 -0.25 10.93
N PHE A 113 -0.61 -0.21 9.94
CA PHE A 113 -0.89 0.51 8.69
C PHE A 113 -2.04 -0.14 7.90
N VAL A 114 -2.06 -1.47 7.86
CA VAL A 114 -3.13 -2.22 7.19
C VAL A 114 -4.48 -1.96 7.87
N LEU A 115 -4.51 -2.02 9.20
CA LEU A 115 -5.74 -1.77 9.97
C LEU A 115 -6.27 -0.35 9.78
N ALA A 116 -5.37 0.62 9.56
CA ALA A 116 -5.75 2.02 9.37
C ALA A 116 -6.26 2.32 7.95
N SER A 117 -6.08 1.39 7.01
CA SER A 117 -6.40 1.62 5.60
C SER A 117 -7.80 1.10 5.26
N PRO A 118 -8.61 1.91 4.55
CA PRO A 118 -9.94 1.43 4.12
C PRO A 118 -9.86 0.40 3.00
N GLU A 119 -8.80 0.43 2.21
CA GLU A 119 -8.56 -0.54 1.15
C GLU A 119 -7.20 -1.18 1.33
N VAL A 120 -7.16 -2.50 1.27
CA VAL A 120 -5.94 -3.29 1.40
C VAL A 120 -5.76 -4.10 0.12
N LEU A 121 -4.63 -3.91 -0.54
CA LEU A 121 -4.28 -4.67 -1.74
C LEU A 121 -3.22 -5.70 -1.37
N VAL A 122 -3.63 -6.96 -1.28
CA VAL A 122 -2.72 -8.07 -0.98
C VAL A 122 -2.09 -8.52 -2.29
N VAL A 123 -0.78 -8.38 -2.39
CA VAL A 123 -0.02 -8.78 -3.58
C VAL A 123 0.56 -10.17 -3.30
N THR A 124 0.21 -11.13 -4.14
CA THR A 124 0.67 -12.51 -4.00
C THR A 124 1.08 -13.07 -5.37
N THR A 125 1.92 -14.10 -5.36
CA THR A 125 2.41 -14.77 -6.58
C THR A 125 1.90 -16.22 -6.59
N PRO A 126 2.05 -16.93 -7.73
CA PRO A 126 1.66 -18.35 -7.77
C PRO A 126 2.50 -19.28 -6.88
N GLU A 127 3.63 -18.78 -6.36
CA GLU A 127 4.51 -19.60 -5.51
C GLU A 127 3.81 -19.98 -4.20
N PRO A 128 3.91 -21.25 -3.77
CA PRO A 128 3.24 -21.69 -2.54
C PRO A 128 3.62 -20.88 -1.30
N THR A 129 4.88 -20.47 -1.19
CA THR A 129 5.34 -19.65 -0.05
C THR A 129 4.64 -18.30 -0.02
N SER A 130 4.46 -17.67 -1.19
CA SER A 130 3.77 -16.38 -1.30
C SER A 130 2.29 -16.52 -0.87
N LEU A 131 1.63 -17.59 -1.29
CA LEU A 131 0.24 -17.86 -0.90
C LEU A 131 0.12 -18.08 0.61
N THR A 132 1.06 -18.83 1.18
CA THR A 132 1.11 -19.08 2.64
C THR A 132 1.31 -17.77 3.41
N ASP A 133 2.22 -16.93 2.95
CA ASP A 133 2.50 -15.65 3.60
C ASP A 133 1.28 -14.72 3.51
N SER A 134 0.61 -14.68 2.35
CA SER A 134 -0.61 -13.89 2.16
C SER A 134 -1.72 -14.38 3.11
N TYR A 135 -1.90 -15.68 3.22
CA TYR A 135 -2.88 -16.25 4.14
C TYR A 135 -2.54 -15.90 5.59
N SER A 136 -1.25 -15.96 5.96
CA SER A 136 -0.81 -15.62 7.33
C SER A 136 -1.12 -14.17 7.68
N LEU A 137 -0.92 -13.26 6.72
CA LEU A 137 -1.26 -11.85 6.90
C LEU A 137 -2.78 -11.69 7.12
N LEU A 138 -3.59 -12.31 6.26
CA LEU A 138 -5.04 -12.23 6.37
C LEU A 138 -5.55 -12.84 7.67
N LYS A 139 -4.97 -13.97 8.09
CA LYS A 139 -5.31 -14.62 9.36
C LYS A 139 -5.03 -13.68 10.53
N SER A 140 -3.85 -13.04 10.54
CA SER A 140 -3.48 -12.09 11.59
C SER A 140 -4.43 -10.90 11.61
N LEU A 141 -4.83 -10.41 10.43
CA LEU A 141 -5.75 -9.29 10.30
C LEU A 141 -7.15 -9.65 10.82
N TYR A 142 -7.72 -10.77 10.34
CA TYR A 142 -9.06 -11.20 10.73
C TYR A 142 -9.17 -11.53 12.22
N ARG A 143 -8.08 -11.97 12.85
CA ARG A 143 -8.03 -12.29 14.28
C ARG A 143 -7.72 -11.09 15.16
N ASN A 144 -7.36 -9.96 14.56
CA ASN A 144 -7.04 -8.75 15.32
C ASN A 144 -8.35 -8.11 15.82
N PRO A 145 -8.47 -7.82 17.12
CA PRO A 145 -9.71 -7.24 17.65
C PRO A 145 -10.03 -5.84 17.10
N LYS A 146 -9.05 -5.14 16.55
CA LYS A 146 -9.26 -3.83 15.92
C LYS A 146 -9.79 -3.93 14.48
N PHE A 147 -9.81 -5.14 13.89
CA PHE A 147 -10.20 -5.30 12.50
C PHE A 147 -11.70 -5.13 12.32
N ASN A 148 -12.09 -4.23 11.43
CA ASN A 148 -13.50 -3.97 11.11
C ASN A 148 -13.78 -4.43 9.68
N ARG A 149 -14.50 -5.52 9.54
CA ARG A 149 -14.83 -6.15 8.26
C ARG A 149 -15.70 -5.27 7.36
N GLU A 150 -16.53 -4.43 7.97
CA GLU A 150 -17.42 -3.53 7.23
C GLU A 150 -16.68 -2.31 6.69
N TYR A 151 -15.57 -1.96 7.34
CA TYR A 151 -14.78 -0.80 6.97
C TYR A 151 -13.69 -1.12 5.95
N THR A 152 -12.99 -2.25 6.15
CA THR A 152 -11.80 -2.58 5.37
C THR A 152 -12.16 -3.52 4.21
N LYS A 153 -11.97 -3.03 3.00
CA LYS A 153 -12.09 -3.85 1.78
C LYS A 153 -10.74 -4.48 1.46
N ILE A 154 -10.72 -5.79 1.26
CA ILE A 154 -9.50 -6.53 0.92
C ILE A 154 -9.62 -7.05 -0.50
N SER A 155 -8.63 -6.71 -1.33
CA SER A 155 -8.52 -7.17 -2.71
C SER A 155 -7.19 -7.89 -2.91
N VAL A 156 -7.16 -8.82 -3.85
CA VAL A 156 -5.97 -9.61 -4.17
C VAL A 156 -5.48 -9.26 -5.57
N LEU A 157 -4.20 -8.96 -5.68
CA LEU A 157 -3.51 -8.75 -6.96
C LEU A 157 -2.54 -9.92 -7.17
N SER A 158 -2.78 -10.68 -8.23
CA SER A 158 -1.91 -11.81 -8.58
C SER A 158 -0.74 -11.31 -9.42
N ASN A 159 0.47 -11.41 -8.88
CA ASN A 159 1.68 -10.85 -9.50
C ASN A 159 2.53 -11.95 -10.11
N ARG A 160 3.28 -11.62 -11.15
CA ARG A 160 4.24 -12.51 -11.83
C ARG A 160 3.57 -13.76 -12.37
N VAL A 161 2.40 -13.60 -12.96
CA VAL A 161 1.65 -14.73 -13.52
C VAL A 161 1.99 -14.92 -14.99
N THR A 162 1.83 -16.14 -15.48
CA THR A 162 2.11 -16.47 -16.89
C THR A 162 0.86 -16.41 -17.76
N SER A 163 -0.34 -16.37 -17.16
CA SER A 163 -1.60 -16.28 -17.87
C SER A 163 -2.68 -15.68 -16.99
N ALA A 164 -3.75 -15.22 -17.62
CA ALA A 164 -4.93 -14.72 -16.89
C ALA A 164 -5.57 -15.83 -16.04
N ALA A 165 -5.59 -17.06 -16.56
CA ALA A 165 -6.13 -18.21 -15.84
C ALA A 165 -5.31 -18.50 -14.57
N GLU A 166 -3.98 -18.42 -14.67
CA GLU A 166 -3.12 -18.60 -13.49
C GLU A 166 -3.39 -17.52 -12.44
N GLY A 167 -3.54 -16.26 -12.88
CA GLY A 167 -3.84 -15.17 -11.96
C GLY A 167 -5.15 -15.37 -11.23
N ARG A 168 -6.19 -15.77 -11.95
CA ARG A 168 -7.50 -16.08 -11.35
C ARG A 168 -7.39 -17.28 -10.40
N GLY A 169 -6.61 -18.29 -10.77
CA GLY A 169 -6.41 -19.49 -9.94
C GLY A 169 -5.74 -19.17 -8.61
N VAL A 170 -4.78 -18.25 -8.61
CA VAL A 170 -4.12 -17.77 -7.38
C VAL A 170 -5.15 -17.14 -6.43
N TYR A 171 -5.98 -16.25 -6.97
CA TYR A 171 -7.05 -15.64 -6.19
C TYR A 171 -8.03 -16.69 -5.66
N ASP A 172 -8.48 -17.62 -6.52
CA ASP A 172 -9.47 -18.63 -6.12
C ASP A 172 -8.96 -19.49 -4.96
N LYS A 173 -7.68 -19.88 -4.98
CA LYS A 173 -7.06 -20.65 -3.89
C LYS A 173 -7.10 -19.89 -2.58
N LEU A 174 -6.69 -18.61 -2.62
CA LEU A 174 -6.65 -17.79 -1.41
C LEU A 174 -8.07 -17.51 -0.90
N ASN A 175 -8.99 -17.19 -1.80
CA ASN A 175 -10.38 -16.92 -1.43
C ASN A 175 -11.05 -18.14 -0.78
N THR A 176 -10.76 -19.35 -1.29
CA THR A 176 -11.30 -20.57 -0.73
C THR A 176 -10.88 -20.78 0.72
N VAL A 177 -9.59 -20.64 1.02
CA VAL A 177 -9.10 -20.84 2.40
C VAL A 177 -9.53 -19.70 3.33
N VAL A 178 -9.63 -18.48 2.82
CA VAL A 178 -10.14 -17.34 3.61
C VAL A 178 -11.60 -17.58 3.98
N GLY A 179 -12.43 -17.99 3.02
CA GLY A 179 -13.83 -18.31 3.29
C GLY A 179 -14.00 -19.47 4.26
N GLN A 180 -13.20 -20.52 4.09
CA GLN A 180 -13.33 -21.74 4.89
C GLN A 180 -12.84 -21.55 6.33
N PHE A 181 -11.71 -20.87 6.54
CA PHE A 181 -11.05 -20.84 7.85
C PHE A 181 -11.15 -19.50 8.57
N LEU A 182 -11.45 -18.40 7.84
CA LEU A 182 -11.52 -17.06 8.45
C LEU A 182 -12.92 -16.46 8.35
N GLU A 183 -13.84 -17.15 7.69
CA GLU A 183 -15.22 -16.66 7.44
C GLU A 183 -15.18 -15.27 6.78
N GLY A 184 -14.17 -15.07 5.93
CA GLY A 184 -13.93 -13.78 5.30
C GLY A 184 -14.28 -13.79 3.83
N GLU A 185 -14.30 -12.58 3.25
CA GLU A 185 -14.54 -12.36 1.84
C GLU A 185 -13.49 -11.41 1.29
N ILE A 186 -12.85 -11.82 0.21
CA ILE A 186 -11.86 -11.00 -0.50
C ILE A 186 -12.26 -10.89 -1.96
N THR A 187 -11.82 -9.82 -2.63
CA THR A 187 -12.16 -9.60 -4.03
C THR A 187 -10.91 -9.70 -4.90
N TYR A 188 -11.11 -9.89 -6.20
CA TYR A 188 -10.01 -10.00 -7.15
C TYR A 188 -9.77 -8.64 -7.83
N ALA A 189 -8.57 -8.07 -7.63
CA ALA A 189 -8.20 -6.79 -8.22
C ALA A 189 -7.59 -6.93 -9.61
N GLY A 190 -7.18 -8.16 -9.99
CA GLY A 190 -6.56 -8.39 -11.29
C GLY A 190 -5.19 -9.05 -11.17
N MET A 191 -4.40 -8.92 -12.22
CA MET A 191 -3.09 -9.59 -12.28
C MET A 191 -2.05 -8.73 -12.98
N ILE A 192 -0.78 -8.97 -12.63
CA ILE A 192 0.36 -8.39 -13.34
C ILE A 192 1.16 -9.56 -13.93
N PRO A 193 1.33 -9.59 -15.25
CA PRO A 193 2.06 -10.70 -15.88
C PRO A 193 3.55 -10.61 -15.65
N GLN A 194 4.20 -11.75 -15.67
CA GLN A 194 5.65 -11.78 -15.71
C GLN A 194 6.12 -11.14 -17.03
N ASP A 195 7.06 -10.18 -16.91
CA ASP A 195 7.39 -9.31 -18.05
C ASP A 195 8.84 -8.84 -17.93
N SER A 196 9.65 -9.18 -18.92
CA SER A 196 11.06 -8.75 -18.97
C SER A 196 11.19 -7.24 -19.06
N ALA A 197 10.20 -6.54 -19.64
CA ALA A 197 10.22 -5.08 -19.68
C ALA A 197 10.11 -4.49 -18.26
N LEU A 198 9.33 -5.11 -17.39
CA LEU A 198 9.21 -4.69 -16.00
C LEU A 198 10.54 -4.93 -15.25
N GLU A 199 11.16 -6.11 -15.46
CA GLU A 199 12.43 -6.41 -14.83
C GLU A 199 13.54 -5.42 -15.28
N LYS A 200 13.55 -5.07 -16.56
CA LYS A 200 14.49 -4.09 -17.10
C LYS A 200 14.26 -2.70 -16.50
N ALA A 201 13.00 -2.29 -16.39
CA ALA A 201 12.63 -0.99 -15.80
C ALA A 201 13.09 -0.90 -14.34
N ILE A 202 12.92 -1.97 -13.57
CA ILE A 202 13.38 -2.04 -12.18
C ILE A 202 14.91 -1.85 -12.12
N ARG A 203 15.65 -2.56 -12.96
CA ARG A 203 17.12 -2.43 -13.00
C ARG A 203 17.58 -1.02 -13.40
N MET A 204 16.76 -0.34 -14.22
CA MET A 204 17.05 1.04 -14.65
C MET A 204 16.53 2.09 -13.67
N GLN A 205 15.89 1.67 -12.58
CA GLN A 205 15.31 2.58 -11.58
C GLN A 205 14.31 3.56 -12.21
N LYS A 206 13.47 3.02 -13.11
CA LYS A 206 12.43 3.80 -13.79
C LYS A 206 11.11 3.03 -13.78
N PRO A 207 9.99 3.70 -13.52
CA PRO A 207 8.70 3.02 -13.60
C PRO A 207 8.44 2.45 -15.00
N VAL A 208 7.93 1.23 -15.07
CA VAL A 208 7.68 0.56 -16.36
C VAL A 208 6.65 1.34 -17.20
N SER A 209 5.71 2.00 -16.57
CA SER A 209 4.72 2.82 -17.28
C SER A 209 5.35 3.99 -18.04
N LEU A 210 6.54 4.44 -17.64
CA LEU A 210 7.29 5.48 -18.32
C LEU A 210 8.33 4.88 -19.27
N GLN A 211 9.00 3.80 -18.84
CA GLN A 211 10.09 3.19 -19.60
C GLN A 211 9.58 2.39 -20.79
N ALA A 212 8.46 1.66 -20.62
CA ALA A 212 7.89 0.79 -21.64
C ALA A 212 6.37 0.80 -21.56
N PRO A 213 5.72 1.91 -21.93
CA PRO A 213 4.27 2.09 -21.70
C PRO A 213 3.40 1.11 -22.47
N LEU A 214 3.90 0.51 -23.54
CA LEU A 214 3.14 -0.45 -24.35
C LEU A 214 3.38 -1.90 -23.91
N SER A 215 4.23 -2.11 -22.89
CA SER A 215 4.49 -3.46 -22.38
C SER A 215 3.24 -4.06 -21.72
N LYS A 216 3.21 -5.39 -21.65
CA LYS A 216 2.05 -6.09 -21.05
C LYS A 216 1.89 -5.77 -19.56
N SER A 217 2.99 -5.58 -18.84
CA SER A 217 2.91 -5.20 -17.42
C SER A 217 2.41 -3.76 -17.26
N ALA A 218 2.87 -2.81 -18.09
CA ALA A 218 2.41 -1.41 -18.01
C ALA A 218 0.91 -1.34 -18.25
N ARG A 219 0.40 -2.05 -19.25
CA ARG A 219 -1.02 -2.10 -19.54
C ARG A 219 -1.82 -2.76 -18.42
N ALA A 220 -1.26 -3.81 -17.82
CA ALA A 220 -1.90 -4.48 -16.67
C ALA A 220 -2.01 -3.52 -15.48
N PHE A 221 -0.97 -2.73 -15.20
CA PHE A 221 -1.03 -1.73 -14.15
C PHE A 221 -2.11 -0.68 -14.41
N GLU A 222 -2.31 -0.27 -15.67
CA GLU A 222 -3.39 0.65 -16.03
C GLU A 222 -4.77 0.07 -15.71
N VAL A 223 -4.98 -1.21 -16.05
CA VAL A 223 -6.25 -1.89 -15.77
C VAL A 223 -6.51 -1.98 -14.28
N VAL A 224 -5.50 -2.37 -13.49
CA VAL A 224 -5.63 -2.48 -12.04
C VAL A 224 -5.92 -1.11 -11.42
N ALA A 225 -5.19 -0.06 -11.86
CA ALA A 225 -5.40 1.29 -11.35
C ALA A 225 -6.82 1.78 -11.64
N ALA A 226 -7.34 1.52 -12.84
CA ALA A 226 -8.70 1.90 -13.20
C ALA A 226 -9.74 1.18 -12.33
N GLU A 227 -9.53 -0.11 -12.06
CA GLU A 227 -10.42 -0.88 -11.18
C GLU A 227 -10.43 -0.32 -9.75
N LEU A 228 -9.26 0.01 -9.22
CA LEU A 228 -9.16 0.59 -7.88
C LEU A 228 -9.85 1.93 -7.79
N LEU A 229 -9.72 2.78 -8.83
CA LEU A 229 -10.35 4.11 -8.84
C LEU A 229 -11.88 4.04 -9.05
N GLN A 230 -12.38 3.04 -9.77
CA GLN A 230 -13.83 2.88 -9.99
C GLN A 230 -14.57 2.55 -8.68
N GLY A 231 -13.92 1.90 -7.75
CA GLY A 231 -14.47 1.65 -6.43
C GLY A 231 -14.71 2.92 -5.61
N GLU A 232 -14.08 4.02 -6.00
CA GLU A 232 -14.22 5.32 -5.32
C GLU A 232 -15.46 6.12 -5.78
N SER A 233 -16.16 5.66 -6.82
CA SER A 233 -17.27 6.43 -7.38
C SER A 233 -18.58 6.31 -6.60
N SER A 234 -18.63 5.54 -5.52
CA SER A 234 -19.77 5.55 -4.62
C SER A 234 -19.66 6.74 -3.65
N ASP A 235 -20.72 7.50 -3.50
CA ASP A 235 -20.79 8.71 -2.68
C ASP A 235 -20.40 8.48 -1.21
N ALA A 236 -20.38 7.23 -0.77
CA ALA A 236 -19.97 6.87 0.59
C ALA A 236 -18.48 7.15 0.85
N TYR A 237 -17.64 7.07 -0.18
CA TYR A 237 -16.19 7.28 -0.02
C TYR A 237 -15.78 8.75 0.06
N ARG A 238 -16.58 9.65 -0.54
CA ARG A 238 -16.27 11.09 -0.53
C ARG A 238 -16.40 11.74 0.84
N SER A 239 -17.09 11.08 1.78
CA SER A 239 -17.29 11.63 3.11
C SER A 239 -16.25 11.17 4.15
N PHE A 240 -15.36 10.26 3.77
CA PHE A 240 -14.35 9.71 4.68
C PHE A 240 -12.95 10.21 4.30
N GLY A 241 -12.63 11.42 4.74
CA GLY A 241 -11.25 11.88 4.67
C GLY A 241 -10.38 11.09 5.66
N LEU A 242 -9.08 11.03 5.39
CA LEU A 242 -8.12 10.32 6.25
C LEU A 242 -8.21 10.74 7.71
N SER A 243 -8.56 12.01 7.95
CA SER A 243 -8.73 12.54 9.32
C SER A 243 -9.85 11.83 10.10
N ARG A 244 -10.92 11.40 9.43
CA ARG A 244 -12.00 10.65 10.06
C ARG A 244 -11.62 9.22 10.37
N LEU A 245 -10.77 8.62 9.53
CA LEU A 245 -10.26 7.27 9.74
C LEU A 245 -9.49 7.18 11.06
N PHE A 246 -8.68 8.20 11.30
CA PHE A 246 -7.82 8.24 12.49
C PHE A 246 -8.57 8.69 13.74
N SER A 247 -9.65 9.47 13.61
CA SER A 247 -10.46 9.90 14.77
C SER A 247 -11.22 8.71 15.39
N GLY A 248 -11.66 7.76 14.56
CA GLY A 248 -12.27 6.52 15.06
C GLY A 248 -11.28 5.65 15.84
N PHE A 249 -10.04 5.61 15.36
CA PHE A 249 -8.95 4.86 15.99
C PHE A 249 -8.57 5.43 17.37
N TRP A 250 -8.61 6.77 17.50
CA TRP A 250 -8.30 7.46 18.76
C TRP A 250 -9.40 7.27 19.81
N LYS A 251 -10.66 7.28 19.39
CA LYS A 251 -11.77 7.09 20.32
C LYS A 251 -11.75 5.70 20.97
N GLN A 252 -11.46 4.66 20.19
CA GLN A 252 -11.39 3.29 20.71
C GLN A 252 -10.25 3.09 21.74
N LYS A 253 -9.16 3.82 21.59
CA LYS A 253 -8.01 3.68 22.51
C LYS A 253 -8.26 4.40 23.84
N ASN A 254 -9.07 5.47 23.83
CA ASN A 254 -9.34 6.25 25.05
C ASN A 254 -10.55 5.72 25.85
N GLU A 255 -11.40 4.91 25.25
CA GLU A 255 -12.53 4.29 25.97
C GLU A 255 -12.17 2.99 26.69
N GLY A 256 -10.95 2.49 26.48
CA GLY A 256 -10.46 1.26 27.13
C GLY A 256 -9.65 1.47 28.40
N VAL A 257 -9.59 2.72 28.91
CA VAL A 257 -8.84 3.05 30.13
C VAL A 257 -9.77 3.76 31.12
N GLU A 258 -10.75 3.00 31.65
CA GLU A 258 -11.50 3.32 32.87
C GLU A 258 -11.70 2.04 33.68
#